data_47747af622592787d247514d6b6dec61
#
_entry.id   47747af622592787d247514d6b6dec61
#
_cell.length_a   1.000
_cell.length_b   1.000
_cell.length_c   1.000
_cell.angle_alpha   90.00
_cell.angle_beta   90.00
_cell.angle_gamma   90.00
#
_symmetry.space_group_name_H-M   'P 1'
#
loop_
_entity.id
_entity.type
_entity.pdbx_description
1 polymer ?
#
loop_
_entity_poly.entity_id
_entity_poly.type
_entity_poly.pdbx_seq_one_letter_code
_entity_poly.pdbx_strand_id
1 'polypeptide(L)'
;MAALLELVTPAGARVEIHSDEHPAYPRALARVRERTLTHATTRSTVARTPHNPLFPVNLLDLLIRHSSANHMRETIAFSKRRQSAADRLFVLAAWRNYVKPFSERRRDATPAQRLGILGRKLTVDEVLAERLFPQRVGLP
;
A
#
# COMPACT_ATOMS: atom_id res chain seq x y z
N MET A 1 9.29 4.34 8.48
CA MET A 1 8.42 3.24 8.96
C MET A 1 7.79 3.55 10.31
N ALA A 2 8.55 3.84 11.39
CA ALA A 2 7.96 4.15 12.71
C ALA A 2 6.86 5.22 12.63
N ALA A 3 7.15 6.39 12.06
CA ALA A 3 6.18 7.47 11.89
C ALA A 3 4.92 7.06 11.08
N LEU A 4 5.05 6.16 10.09
CA LEU A 4 3.90 5.64 9.37
C LEU A 4 3.04 4.75 10.25
N LEU A 5 3.63 3.89 11.05
CA LEU A 5 2.89 3.05 11.99
C LEU A 5 2.15 3.90 13.03
N GLU A 6 2.79 4.93 13.55
CA GLU A 6 2.17 5.88 14.48
C GLU A 6 1.02 6.68 13.86
N LEU A 7 1.10 6.96 12.55
CA LEU A 7 0.04 7.65 11.80
C LEU A 7 -1.18 6.75 11.57
N VAL A 8 -0.97 5.47 11.23
CA VAL A 8 -2.07 4.57 10.81
C VAL A 8 -2.65 3.72 11.92
N THR A 9 -2.02 3.72 13.10
CA THR A 9 -2.50 2.95 14.26
C THR A 9 -2.75 3.85 15.46
N PRO A 10 -3.88 3.71 16.18
CA PRO A 10 -4.13 4.49 17.39
C PRO A 10 -3.15 4.17 18.51
N ALA A 11 -2.94 5.13 19.42
CA ALA A 11 -2.20 4.90 20.64
C ALA A 11 -2.83 3.76 21.48
N GLY A 12 -2.01 2.94 22.13
CA GLY A 12 -2.45 1.78 22.89
C GLY A 12 -2.81 0.54 22.07
N ALA A 13 -2.78 0.64 20.72
CA ALA A 13 -3.11 -0.50 19.87
C ALA A 13 -2.11 -1.66 20.01
N ARG A 14 -2.62 -2.87 19.87
CA ARG A 14 -1.80 -4.07 19.62
C ARG A 14 -1.69 -4.24 18.11
N VAL A 15 -0.46 -4.31 17.61
CA VAL A 15 -0.17 -4.38 16.16
C VAL A 15 0.74 -5.56 15.91
N GLU A 16 0.31 -6.45 15.05
CA GLU A 16 1.14 -7.52 14.52
C GLU A 16 1.74 -7.08 13.18
N ILE A 17 3.05 -7.21 13.05
CA ILE A 17 3.81 -6.78 11.88
C ILE A 17 4.54 -7.99 11.29
N HIS A 18 4.29 -8.25 10.02
CA HIS A 18 5.01 -9.25 9.25
C HIS A 18 6.01 -8.56 8.34
N SER A 19 7.25 -8.99 8.36
CA SER A 19 8.28 -8.51 7.45
C SER A 19 9.19 -9.62 6.96
N ASP A 20 10.05 -9.31 5.99
CA ASP A 20 11.20 -10.14 5.67
C ASP A 20 12.32 -9.97 6.71
N GLU A 21 13.46 -10.60 6.45
CA GLU A 21 14.63 -10.64 7.34
C GLU A 21 15.46 -9.34 7.32
N HIS A 22 15.02 -8.27 6.64
CA HIS A 22 15.85 -7.08 6.48
C HIS A 22 16.11 -6.40 7.83
N PRO A 23 17.40 -6.13 8.19
CA PRO A 23 17.80 -5.67 9.53
C PRO A 23 17.30 -4.26 9.90
N ALA A 24 16.76 -3.50 8.95
CA ALA A 24 16.18 -2.20 9.22
C ALA A 24 14.86 -2.28 10.00
N TYR A 25 14.09 -3.41 9.89
CA TYR A 25 12.80 -3.52 10.55
C TYR A 25 12.91 -3.50 12.06
N PRO A 26 13.71 -4.33 12.74
CA PRO A 26 13.82 -4.27 14.20
C PRO A 26 14.23 -2.88 14.70
N ARG A 27 15.17 -2.23 14.02
CA ARG A 27 15.62 -0.87 14.36
C ARG A 27 14.52 0.18 14.23
N ALA A 28 13.67 0.06 13.20
CA ALA A 28 12.57 0.98 13.00
C ALA A 28 11.44 0.74 14.00
N LEU A 29 11.13 -0.51 14.30
CA LEU A 29 10.08 -0.91 15.23
C LEU A 29 10.41 -0.52 16.68
N ALA A 30 11.68 -0.59 17.07
CA ALA A 30 12.14 -0.14 18.39
C ALA A 30 11.90 1.37 18.65
N ARG A 31 11.60 2.15 17.62
CA ARG A 31 11.31 3.59 17.74
C ARG A 31 9.81 3.90 17.86
N VAL A 32 8.95 2.92 17.64
CA VAL A 32 7.49 3.10 17.77
C VAL A 32 7.13 3.17 19.25
N ARG A 33 6.38 4.20 19.62
CA ARG A 33 5.97 4.44 21.01
C ARG A 33 4.48 4.19 21.18
N GLU A 34 4.08 3.96 22.42
CA GLU A 34 2.66 3.86 22.83
C GLU A 34 1.86 2.77 22.08
N ARG A 35 2.51 1.74 21.56
CA ARG A 35 1.88 0.58 20.91
C ARG A 35 2.55 -0.70 21.37
N THR A 36 1.77 -1.77 21.46
CA THR A 36 2.29 -3.11 21.71
C THR A 36 2.53 -3.78 20.35
N LEU A 37 3.80 -4.00 20.01
CA LEU A 37 4.17 -4.58 18.72
C LEU A 37 4.55 -6.05 18.86
N THR A 38 3.98 -6.89 18.00
CA THR A 38 4.44 -8.25 17.74
C THR A 38 5.06 -8.28 16.35
N HIS A 39 6.31 -8.70 16.25
CA HIS A 39 7.01 -8.74 14.96
C HIS A 39 7.31 -10.18 14.57
N ALA A 40 6.70 -10.63 13.48
CA ALA A 40 6.93 -11.92 12.86
C ALA A 40 7.77 -11.77 11.61
N THR A 41 8.87 -12.50 11.52
CA THR A 41 9.78 -12.45 10.39
C THR A 41 9.61 -13.68 9.50
N THR A 42 9.46 -13.47 8.20
CA THR A 42 9.36 -14.53 7.20
C THR A 42 10.62 -14.53 6.34
N ARG A 43 11.26 -15.72 6.19
CA ARG A 43 12.44 -15.83 5.35
C ARG A 43 12.14 -15.45 3.90
N SER A 44 13.03 -14.71 3.29
CA SER A 44 12.91 -14.26 1.90
C SER A 44 12.88 -15.40 0.87
N THR A 45 13.39 -16.57 1.25
CA THR A 45 13.40 -17.81 0.44
C THR A 45 12.07 -18.56 0.44
N VAL A 46 11.15 -18.24 1.36
CA VAL A 46 9.83 -18.88 1.40
C VAL A 46 9.03 -18.53 0.14
N ALA A 47 8.41 -19.54 -0.47
CA ALA A 47 7.62 -19.38 -1.68
C ALA A 47 6.54 -18.31 -1.52
N ARG A 48 6.38 -17.43 -2.52
CA ARG A 48 5.43 -16.31 -2.52
C ARG A 48 4.02 -16.76 -2.93
N THR A 49 3.48 -17.74 -2.21
CA THR A 49 2.13 -18.25 -2.41
C THR A 49 1.12 -17.49 -1.54
N PRO A 50 -0.20 -17.65 -1.76
CA PRO A 50 -1.22 -17.04 -0.90
C PRO A 50 -1.13 -17.41 0.59
N HIS A 51 -0.42 -18.49 0.94
CA HIS A 51 -0.18 -18.90 2.33
C HIS A 51 1.00 -18.18 2.99
N ASN A 52 1.82 -17.46 2.22
CA ASN A 52 2.91 -16.66 2.75
C ASN A 52 2.35 -15.40 3.43
N PRO A 53 2.69 -15.10 4.70
CA PRO A 53 2.21 -13.89 5.39
C PRO A 53 2.55 -12.58 4.64
N LEU A 54 3.61 -12.56 3.84
CA LEU A 54 4.02 -11.41 3.03
C LEU A 54 3.36 -11.37 1.65
N PHE A 55 2.47 -12.32 1.33
CA PHE A 55 1.83 -12.36 0.01
C PHE A 55 1.08 -11.06 -0.35
N PRO A 56 0.30 -10.44 0.56
CA PRO A 56 -0.42 -9.20 0.23
C PRO A 56 0.51 -8.05 -0.18
N VAL A 57 1.62 -7.85 0.54
CA VAL A 57 2.58 -6.78 0.21
C VAL A 57 3.38 -7.11 -1.04
N ASN A 58 3.75 -8.37 -1.25
CA ASN A 58 4.42 -8.80 -2.48
C ASN A 58 3.53 -8.64 -3.71
N LEU A 59 2.23 -8.95 -3.57
CA LEU A 59 1.25 -8.73 -4.64
C LEU A 59 1.07 -7.24 -4.94
N LEU A 60 0.99 -6.41 -3.92
CA LEU A 60 0.89 -4.95 -4.10
C LEU A 60 2.11 -4.39 -4.83
N ASP A 61 3.32 -4.80 -4.43
CA ASP A 61 4.55 -4.39 -5.08
C ASP A 61 4.60 -4.83 -6.56
N LEU A 62 4.16 -6.05 -6.84
CA LEU A 62 4.01 -6.55 -8.22
C LEU A 62 3.05 -5.67 -9.02
N LEU A 63 1.88 -5.35 -8.46
CA LEU A 63 0.87 -4.53 -9.13
C LEU A 63 1.37 -3.10 -9.41
N ILE A 64 2.09 -2.50 -8.46
CA ILE A 64 2.70 -1.18 -8.62
C ILE A 64 3.69 -1.21 -9.80
N ARG A 65 4.58 -2.19 -9.83
CA ARG A 65 5.58 -2.34 -10.89
C ARG A 65 4.97 -2.64 -12.25
N HIS A 66 3.93 -3.46 -12.29
CA HIS A 66 3.23 -3.81 -13.51
C HIS A 66 2.43 -2.63 -14.09
N SER A 67 1.85 -1.81 -13.23
CA SER A 67 0.95 -0.73 -13.63
C SER A 67 1.67 0.61 -13.91
N SER A 68 2.92 0.75 -13.48
CA SER A 68 3.64 2.02 -13.54
C SER A 68 5.09 1.85 -13.99
N ALA A 69 5.41 2.30 -15.19
CA ALA A 69 6.77 2.20 -15.76
C ALA A 69 7.85 2.85 -14.86
N ASN A 70 7.51 3.91 -14.14
CA ASN A 70 8.43 4.61 -13.24
C ASN A 70 8.68 3.89 -11.91
N HIS A 71 8.00 2.79 -11.63
CA HIS A 71 8.23 1.90 -10.49
C HIS A 71 8.81 0.54 -10.90
N MET A 72 9.04 0.32 -12.18
CA MET A 72 9.74 -0.88 -12.65
C MET A 72 11.21 -0.84 -12.19
N ARG A 73 11.79 -2.03 -11.97
CA ARG A 73 13.22 -2.13 -11.75
C ARG A 73 13.97 -1.73 -13.02
N GLU A 74 15.14 -1.11 -12.84
CA GLU A 74 16.06 -0.78 -13.95
C GLU A 74 15.40 0.01 -15.09
N THR A 75 14.54 0.96 -14.73
CA THR A 75 13.90 1.83 -15.69
C THR A 75 14.55 3.21 -15.73
N ILE A 76 14.72 3.77 -16.93
CA ILE A 76 15.08 5.18 -17.13
C ILE A 76 13.91 6.12 -16.81
N ALA A 77 12.69 5.60 -16.76
CA ALA A 77 11.46 6.34 -16.50
C ALA A 77 11.17 6.53 -15.01
N PHE A 78 12.09 6.20 -14.11
CA PHE A 78 11.85 6.34 -12.69
C PHE A 78 11.62 7.81 -12.27
N SER A 79 10.76 8.00 -11.27
CA SER A 79 10.41 9.34 -10.78
C SER A 79 11.59 9.97 -10.04
N LYS A 80 12.19 11.02 -10.63
CA LYS A 80 13.29 11.78 -10.02
C LYS A 80 12.83 12.65 -8.84
N ARG A 81 11.53 12.95 -8.74
CA ARG A 81 10.95 13.75 -7.67
C ARG A 81 10.07 12.85 -6.80
N ARG A 82 10.29 12.87 -5.48
CA ARG A 82 9.48 12.11 -4.50
C ARG A 82 8.00 12.41 -4.60
N GLN A 83 7.62 13.68 -4.76
CA GLN A 83 6.24 14.09 -4.91
C GLN A 83 5.59 13.41 -6.12
N SER A 84 6.22 13.44 -7.28
CA SER A 84 5.68 12.79 -8.49
C SER A 84 5.53 11.27 -8.32
N ALA A 85 6.43 10.62 -7.56
CA ALA A 85 6.28 9.20 -7.24
C ALA A 85 5.07 8.96 -6.34
N ALA A 86 4.88 9.78 -5.31
CA ALA A 86 3.75 9.70 -4.39
C ALA A 86 2.43 9.94 -5.11
N ASP A 87 2.32 11.01 -5.92
CA ASP A 87 1.12 11.36 -6.66
C ASP A 87 0.66 10.21 -7.57
N ARG A 88 1.60 9.56 -8.27
CA ARG A 88 1.30 8.40 -9.12
C ARG A 88 0.81 7.20 -8.32
N LEU A 89 1.37 6.96 -7.14
CA LEU A 89 0.90 5.89 -6.25
C LEU A 89 -0.51 6.18 -5.72
N PHE A 90 -0.83 7.44 -5.40
CA PHE A 90 -2.19 7.83 -5.00
C PHE A 90 -3.20 7.62 -6.13
N VAL A 91 -2.86 8.04 -7.36
CA VAL A 91 -3.71 7.79 -8.53
C VAL A 91 -3.92 6.29 -8.75
N LEU A 92 -2.85 5.49 -8.67
CA LEU A 92 -2.93 4.05 -8.79
C LEU A 92 -3.82 3.44 -7.69
N ALA A 93 -3.67 3.89 -6.45
CA ALA A 93 -4.46 3.43 -5.31
C ALA A 93 -5.94 3.77 -5.48
N ALA A 94 -6.26 5.00 -5.88
CA ALA A 94 -7.62 5.43 -6.14
C ALA A 94 -8.27 4.60 -7.26
N TRP A 95 -7.61 4.50 -8.40
CA TRP A 95 -8.09 3.70 -9.52
C TRP A 95 -8.26 2.22 -9.16
N ARG A 96 -7.27 1.63 -8.48
CA ARG A 96 -7.29 0.22 -8.11
C ARG A 96 -8.39 -0.12 -7.11
N ASN A 97 -8.63 0.76 -6.15
CA ASN A 97 -9.57 0.51 -5.06
C ASN A 97 -11.02 0.85 -5.43
N TYR A 98 -11.25 1.88 -6.23
CA TYR A 98 -12.59 2.43 -6.46
C TYR A 98 -13.15 2.17 -7.85
N VAL A 99 -12.29 1.99 -8.85
CA VAL A 99 -12.70 1.86 -10.26
C VAL A 99 -12.47 0.46 -10.81
N LYS A 100 -11.28 -0.10 -10.60
CA LYS A 100 -10.92 -1.41 -11.17
C LYS A 100 -11.56 -2.55 -10.38
N PRO A 101 -12.11 -3.58 -11.06
CA PRO A 101 -12.55 -4.82 -10.40
C PRO A 101 -11.42 -5.47 -9.58
N PHE A 102 -11.81 -6.19 -8.55
CA PHE A 102 -10.87 -6.85 -7.62
C PHE A 102 -9.86 -7.74 -8.34
N SER A 103 -10.30 -8.51 -9.33
CA SER A 103 -9.43 -9.31 -10.17
C SER A 103 -10.06 -9.53 -11.56
N GLU A 104 -9.27 -10.00 -12.51
CA GLU A 104 -9.76 -10.34 -13.85
C GLU A 104 -10.80 -11.47 -13.83
N ARG A 105 -10.72 -12.36 -12.86
CA ARG A 105 -11.70 -13.49 -12.69
C ARG A 105 -12.93 -13.07 -11.89
N ARG A 106 -12.81 -12.08 -11.00
CA ARG A 106 -13.88 -11.58 -10.13
C ARG A 106 -14.12 -10.12 -10.43
N ARG A 107 -14.96 -9.87 -11.45
CA ARG A 107 -15.26 -8.52 -11.94
C ARG A 107 -16.50 -7.90 -11.31
N ASP A 108 -17.11 -8.60 -10.36
CA ASP A 108 -18.34 -8.25 -9.66
C ASP A 108 -18.20 -6.99 -8.79
N ALA A 109 -17.06 -6.82 -8.14
CA ALA A 109 -16.84 -5.73 -7.19
C ALA A 109 -15.41 -5.21 -7.21
N THR A 110 -15.23 -3.95 -6.77
CA THR A 110 -13.93 -3.35 -6.50
C THR A 110 -13.45 -3.72 -5.08
N PRO A 111 -12.15 -3.53 -4.75
CA PRO A 111 -11.68 -3.70 -3.38
C PRO A 111 -12.48 -2.89 -2.34
N ALA A 112 -12.80 -1.62 -2.64
CA ALA A 112 -13.57 -0.76 -1.74
C ALA A 112 -15.00 -1.28 -1.49
N GLN A 113 -15.65 -1.84 -2.52
CA GLN A 113 -16.96 -2.48 -2.34
C GLN A 113 -16.86 -3.73 -1.47
N ARG A 114 -15.81 -4.54 -1.63
CA ARG A 114 -15.60 -5.75 -0.80
C ARG A 114 -15.36 -5.44 0.66
N LEU A 115 -14.78 -4.28 0.95
CA LEU A 115 -14.56 -3.78 2.30
C LEU A 115 -15.78 -3.04 2.88
N GLY A 116 -16.87 -2.91 2.11
CA GLY A 116 -18.07 -2.19 2.54
C GLY A 116 -17.89 -0.66 2.58
N ILE A 117 -16.82 -0.13 1.99
CA ILE A 117 -16.56 1.32 1.95
C ILE A 117 -17.49 2.03 0.97
N LEU A 118 -17.84 1.35 -0.13
CA LEU A 118 -18.75 1.87 -1.15
C LEU A 118 -19.78 0.82 -1.56
N GLY A 119 -21.01 1.28 -1.87
CA GLY A 119 -22.06 0.40 -2.40
C GLY A 119 -21.91 0.09 -3.90
N ARG A 120 -21.18 0.90 -4.65
CA ARG A 120 -20.95 0.73 -6.10
C ARG A 120 -19.52 1.10 -6.49
N LYS A 121 -19.08 0.63 -7.66
CA LYS A 121 -17.82 1.11 -8.25
C LYS A 121 -17.98 2.57 -8.73
N LEU A 122 -16.91 3.33 -8.68
CA LEU A 122 -16.84 4.66 -9.27
C LEU A 122 -16.37 4.58 -10.72
N THR A 123 -16.76 5.58 -11.50
CA THR A 123 -16.17 5.84 -12.82
C THR A 123 -14.87 6.66 -12.66
N VAL A 124 -14.06 6.72 -13.71
CA VAL A 124 -12.87 7.58 -13.72
C VAL A 124 -13.24 9.04 -13.55
N ASP A 125 -14.32 9.49 -14.21
CA ASP A 125 -14.78 10.87 -14.16
C ASP A 125 -15.23 11.26 -12.75
N GLU A 126 -15.93 10.39 -12.05
CA GLU A 126 -16.34 10.60 -10.65
C GLU A 126 -15.11 10.71 -9.73
N VAL A 127 -14.11 9.85 -9.92
CA VAL A 127 -12.86 9.92 -9.13
C VAL A 127 -12.10 11.22 -9.41
N LEU A 128 -12.07 11.69 -10.65
CA LEU A 128 -11.43 12.95 -11.02
C LEU A 128 -12.20 14.19 -10.58
N ALA A 129 -13.53 14.11 -10.48
CA ALA A 129 -14.38 15.20 -9.99
C ALA A 129 -14.23 15.41 -8.48
N GLU A 130 -13.95 14.35 -7.73
CA GLU A 130 -13.73 14.44 -6.29
C GLU A 130 -12.29 14.88 -5.97
N ARG A 131 -12.13 15.79 -5.02
CA ARG A 131 -10.82 16.14 -4.47
C ARG A 131 -10.34 15.04 -3.51
N LEU A 132 -9.90 13.91 -4.06
CA LEU A 132 -9.43 12.77 -3.27
C LEU A 132 -8.08 13.02 -2.57
N PHE A 133 -7.41 14.12 -2.92
CA PHE A 133 -6.10 14.44 -2.37
C PHE A 133 -6.15 15.75 -1.57
N PRO A 134 -5.62 15.78 -0.35
CA PRO A 134 -5.48 17.02 0.39
C PRO A 134 -4.64 18.02 -0.39
N GLN A 135 -5.03 19.29 -0.39
CA GLN A 135 -4.45 20.35 -1.23
C GLN A 135 -2.98 20.65 -0.99
N ARG A 136 -2.40 20.20 0.08
CA ARG A 136 -0.95 20.20 0.37
C ARG A 136 -0.71 19.21 1.49
N VAL A 137 -0.12 18.09 1.21
CA VAL A 137 0.62 17.38 2.23
C VAL A 137 1.93 18.16 2.37
N GLY A 138 2.02 19.03 3.36
CA GLY A 138 3.30 19.59 3.77
C GLY A 138 4.17 18.42 4.22
N LEU A 139 5.01 17.93 3.33
CA LEU A 139 6.09 17.05 3.73
C LEU A 139 7.16 17.92 4.36
N PRO A 140 7.62 17.60 5.57
CA PRO A 140 8.74 18.29 6.21
C PRO A 140 10.02 18.19 5.38
#